data_17f8f1e51c88ad2124b1c4ea15fc800f
#
_entry.id   17f8f1e51c88ad2124b1c4ea15fc800f
#
_cell.length_a   1.000
_cell.length_b   1.000
_cell.length_c   1.000
_cell.angle_alpha   90.00
_cell.angle_beta   90.00
_cell.angle_gamma   90.00
#
_symmetry.space_group_name_H-M   'P 1'
#
loop_
_entity.id
_entity.type
_entity.pdbx_description
1 polymer ?
#
loop_
_entity_poly.entity_id
_entity_poly.type
_entity_poly.pdbx_seq_one_letter_code
_entity_poly.pdbx_strand_id
1 'polypeptide(L)'
;MSASLAGCLVLVVEDEPLIALDIANSFQQVGAKVITARTLEAAMTHAETADLTAAVIDHALHDGITTSDVCAKLTERKIPFIVYSGFNHLEGACADGELVHKPASPAMLVATLNGVLAQHRRNIN
;
A
#
# COMPACT_ATOMS: atom_id res chain seq x y z
N MET A 1 -4.59 -22.06 5.45
CA MET A 1 -3.95 -21.75 4.15
C MET A 1 -3.78 -20.24 4.01
N SER A 2 -2.59 -19.78 3.76
CA SER A 2 -2.42 -18.37 3.46
C SER A 2 -2.83 -18.12 2.01
N ALA A 3 -3.48 -16.98 1.77
CA ALA A 3 -3.83 -16.57 0.42
C ALA A 3 -2.58 -16.24 -0.37
N SER A 4 -2.56 -16.62 -1.62
CA SER A 4 -1.45 -16.31 -2.52
C SER A 4 -1.66 -14.95 -3.20
N LEU A 5 -0.61 -14.17 -3.28
CA LEU A 5 -0.58 -12.94 -4.07
C LEU A 5 0.23 -13.12 -5.36
N ALA A 6 0.35 -14.35 -5.82
CA ALA A 6 1.02 -14.64 -7.08
C ALA A 6 0.37 -13.84 -8.21
N GLY A 7 1.18 -13.24 -9.07
CA GLY A 7 0.69 -12.40 -10.15
C GLY A 7 0.37 -10.95 -9.76
N CYS A 8 0.43 -10.63 -8.47
CA CYS A 8 0.19 -9.26 -8.00
C CYS A 8 1.48 -8.45 -8.00
N LEU A 9 1.37 -7.19 -8.40
CA LEU A 9 2.43 -6.21 -8.26
C LEU A 9 2.00 -5.20 -7.21
N VAL A 10 2.74 -5.11 -6.11
CA VAL A 10 2.40 -4.26 -4.97
C VAL A 10 3.42 -3.14 -4.84
N LEU A 11 2.94 -1.90 -4.77
CA LEU A 11 3.77 -0.75 -4.47
C LEU A 11 3.80 -0.56 -2.95
N VAL A 12 4.99 -0.47 -2.37
CA VAL A 12 5.18 -0.16 -0.95
C VAL A 12 5.83 1.21 -0.84
N VAL A 13 5.13 2.15 -0.22
CA VAL A 13 5.62 3.52 -0.01
C VAL A 13 6.01 3.68 1.45
N GLU A 14 7.30 3.73 1.73
CA GLU A 14 7.85 3.80 3.08
C GLU A 14 9.27 4.36 3.00
N ASP A 15 9.55 5.42 3.77
CA ASP A 15 10.86 6.08 3.74
C ASP A 15 11.93 5.41 4.62
N GLU A 16 11.53 4.61 5.62
CA GLU A 16 12.46 3.87 6.48
C GLU A 16 12.93 2.61 5.76
N PRO A 17 14.23 2.49 5.39
CA PRO A 17 14.69 1.38 4.56
C PRO A 17 14.44 0.00 5.15
N LEU A 18 14.64 -0.15 6.46
CA LEU A 18 14.47 -1.46 7.09
C LEU A 18 13.00 -1.85 7.18
N ILE A 19 12.12 -0.89 7.43
CA ILE A 19 10.68 -1.14 7.45
C ILE A 19 10.19 -1.49 6.05
N ALA A 20 10.62 -0.76 5.05
CA ALA A 20 10.28 -1.04 3.65
C ALA A 20 10.73 -2.46 3.25
N LEU A 21 11.93 -2.85 3.66
CA LEU A 21 12.46 -4.17 3.36
C LEU A 21 11.63 -5.27 4.02
N ASP A 22 11.28 -5.11 5.29
CA ASP A 22 10.48 -6.08 6.02
C ASP A 22 9.10 -6.25 5.37
N ILE A 23 8.47 -5.17 4.98
CA ILE A 23 7.17 -5.22 4.31
C ILE A 23 7.31 -5.93 2.97
N ALA A 24 8.30 -5.52 2.17
CA ALA A 24 8.53 -6.13 0.86
C ALA A 24 8.77 -7.63 0.96
N ASN A 25 9.60 -8.06 1.92
CA ASN A 25 9.88 -9.47 2.11
C ASN A 25 8.62 -10.25 2.45
N SER A 26 7.76 -9.70 3.29
CA SER A 26 6.53 -10.39 3.68
C SER A 26 5.58 -10.57 2.51
N PHE A 27 5.46 -9.57 1.64
CA PHE A 27 4.64 -9.70 0.44
C PHE A 27 5.25 -10.67 -0.56
N GLN A 28 6.58 -10.66 -0.71
CA GLN A 28 7.26 -11.58 -1.62
C GLN A 28 7.10 -13.04 -1.17
N GLN A 29 7.08 -13.29 0.13
CA GLN A 29 6.88 -14.62 0.67
C GLN A 29 5.53 -15.23 0.30
N VAL A 30 4.54 -14.41 0.03
CA VAL A 30 3.22 -14.89 -0.40
C VAL A 30 3.02 -14.75 -1.91
N GLY A 31 4.10 -14.51 -2.64
CA GLY A 31 4.10 -14.58 -4.10
C GLY A 31 4.02 -13.27 -4.86
N ALA A 32 3.87 -12.14 -4.16
CA ALA A 32 3.78 -10.84 -4.83
C ALA A 32 5.12 -10.39 -5.37
N LYS A 33 5.09 -9.64 -6.46
CA LYS A 33 6.21 -8.78 -6.87
C LYS A 33 6.02 -7.43 -6.19
N VAL A 34 7.11 -6.81 -5.78
CA VAL A 34 7.07 -5.59 -4.99
C VAL A 34 7.95 -4.52 -5.61
N ILE A 35 7.42 -3.30 -5.71
CA ILE A 35 8.18 -2.10 -5.99
C ILE A 35 8.18 -1.29 -4.69
N THR A 36 9.35 -0.86 -4.24
CA THR A 36 9.42 0.04 -3.08
C THR A 36 9.73 1.45 -3.53
N ALA A 37 9.08 2.44 -2.90
CA ALA A 37 9.34 3.84 -3.14
C ALA A 37 9.56 4.52 -1.78
N ARG A 38 10.67 5.21 -1.63
CA ARG A 38 11.07 5.82 -0.37
C ARG A 38 10.82 7.33 -0.34
N THR A 39 10.42 7.90 -1.46
CA THR A 39 10.14 9.33 -1.58
C THR A 39 8.78 9.52 -2.24
N LEU A 40 8.19 10.68 -1.99
CA LEU A 40 6.91 11.02 -2.63
C LEU A 40 7.05 11.02 -4.15
N GLU A 41 8.16 11.55 -4.66
CA GLU A 41 8.40 11.64 -6.09
C GLU A 41 8.46 10.26 -6.75
N ALA A 42 9.22 9.34 -6.17
CA ALA A 42 9.31 7.97 -6.70
C ALA A 42 7.94 7.27 -6.60
N ALA A 43 7.25 7.45 -5.49
CA ALA A 43 5.92 6.86 -5.31
C ALA A 43 4.93 7.36 -6.36
N MET A 44 4.95 8.66 -6.65
CA MET A 44 4.07 9.23 -7.69
C MET A 44 4.37 8.65 -9.06
N THR A 45 5.65 8.53 -9.41
CA THR A 45 6.03 7.96 -10.70
C THR A 45 5.46 6.56 -10.86
N HIS A 46 5.62 5.71 -9.85
CA HIS A 46 5.08 4.35 -9.92
C HIS A 46 3.55 4.32 -9.88
N ALA A 47 2.94 5.20 -9.09
CA ALA A 47 1.48 5.27 -9.01
C ALA A 47 0.87 5.69 -10.36
N GLU A 48 1.59 6.49 -11.13
CA GLU A 48 1.11 6.96 -12.43
C GLU A 48 1.35 5.97 -13.57
N THR A 49 2.44 5.21 -13.52
CA THR A 49 2.92 4.48 -14.70
C THR A 49 2.99 2.97 -14.54
N ALA A 50 3.11 2.44 -13.33
CA ALA A 50 3.25 1.00 -13.13
C ALA A 50 1.89 0.29 -13.19
N ASP A 51 1.90 -0.96 -13.63
CA ASP A 51 0.68 -1.78 -13.71
C ASP A 51 0.45 -2.44 -12.35
N LEU A 52 0.07 -1.63 -11.37
CA LEU A 52 -0.07 -2.06 -9.99
C LEU A 52 -1.37 -2.82 -9.74
N THR A 53 -1.27 -3.89 -8.95
CA THR A 53 -2.43 -4.59 -8.43
C THR A 53 -2.96 -3.89 -7.19
N ALA A 54 -2.05 -3.38 -6.35
CA ALA A 54 -2.39 -2.77 -5.06
C ALA A 54 -1.21 -1.97 -4.53
N ALA A 55 -1.44 -1.24 -3.45
CA ALA A 55 -0.38 -0.49 -2.79
C ALA A 55 -0.53 -0.52 -1.27
N VAL A 56 0.60 -0.38 -0.59
CA VAL A 56 0.71 -0.22 0.87
C VAL A 56 1.42 1.10 1.11
N ILE A 57 0.75 2.03 1.78
CA ILE A 57 1.18 3.42 1.84
C ILE A 57 1.38 3.83 3.29
N ASP A 58 2.57 4.34 3.65
CA ASP A 58 2.74 5.08 4.89
C ASP A 58 2.04 6.44 4.72
N HIS A 59 1.20 6.81 5.68
CA HIS A 59 0.43 8.05 5.63
C HIS A 59 1.31 9.28 5.53
N ALA A 60 2.42 9.29 6.25
CA ALA A 60 3.35 10.41 6.23
C ALA A 60 4.78 9.91 6.16
N LEU A 61 5.54 10.49 5.25
CA LEU A 61 6.97 10.25 5.14
C LEU A 61 7.69 11.19 6.10
N HIS A 62 9.03 11.09 6.18
CA HIS A 62 9.77 11.96 7.10
C HIS A 62 9.49 13.45 6.76
N ASP A 63 9.76 14.31 7.72
CA ASP A 63 9.50 15.76 7.63
C ASP A 63 8.02 16.09 7.41
N GLY A 64 7.13 15.17 7.75
CA GLY A 64 5.70 15.43 7.68
C GLY A 64 5.12 15.49 6.28
N ILE A 65 5.88 15.03 5.27
CA ILE A 65 5.37 14.98 3.89
C ILE A 65 4.28 13.93 3.81
N THR A 66 3.07 14.35 3.42
CA THR A 66 1.95 13.42 3.31
C THR A 66 1.93 12.71 1.97
N THR A 67 1.26 11.55 1.93
CA THR A 67 1.13 10.75 0.73
C THR A 67 -0.21 10.94 0.04
N SER A 68 -0.91 12.04 0.32
CA SER A 68 -2.23 12.32 -0.22
C SER A 68 -2.30 12.27 -1.75
N ASP A 69 -1.28 12.82 -2.42
CA ASP A 69 -1.26 12.83 -3.88
C ASP A 69 -1.13 11.43 -4.47
N VAL A 70 -0.36 10.57 -3.81
CA VAL A 70 -0.24 9.16 -4.21
C VAL A 70 -1.59 8.48 -4.05
N CYS A 71 -2.26 8.67 -2.91
CA CYS A 71 -3.59 8.11 -2.66
C CYS A 71 -4.58 8.57 -3.73
N ALA A 72 -4.56 9.85 -4.09
CA ALA A 72 -5.44 10.39 -5.11
C ALA A 72 -5.23 9.72 -6.46
N LYS A 73 -3.97 9.52 -6.84
CA LYS A 73 -3.64 8.87 -8.10
C LYS A 73 -4.10 7.42 -8.13
N LEU A 74 -3.90 6.70 -7.04
CA LEU A 74 -4.34 5.31 -6.94
C LEU A 74 -5.86 5.20 -7.04
N THR A 75 -6.59 6.11 -6.37
CA THR A 75 -8.05 6.16 -6.45
C THR A 75 -8.50 6.44 -7.88
N GLU A 76 -7.88 7.41 -8.54
CA GLU A 76 -8.18 7.75 -9.93
C GLU A 76 -8.01 6.54 -10.85
N ARG A 77 -6.96 5.76 -10.65
CA ARG A 77 -6.68 4.57 -11.45
C ARG A 77 -7.42 3.32 -10.96
N LYS A 78 -8.23 3.43 -9.91
CA LYS A 78 -8.99 2.32 -9.33
C LYS A 78 -8.10 1.20 -8.83
N ILE A 79 -6.93 1.56 -8.29
CA ILE A 79 -6.00 0.62 -7.67
C ILE A 79 -6.28 0.60 -6.18
N PRO A 80 -6.64 -0.56 -5.60
CA PRO A 80 -6.92 -0.63 -4.16
C PRO A 80 -5.63 -0.47 -3.35
N PHE A 81 -5.75 0.14 -2.17
CA PHE A 81 -4.59 0.37 -1.32
C PHE A 81 -4.98 0.37 0.14
N ILE A 82 -3.98 0.12 0.99
CA ILE A 82 -4.10 0.30 2.43
C ILE A 82 -3.13 1.38 2.87
N VAL A 83 -3.50 2.08 3.93
CA VAL A 83 -2.68 3.17 4.48
C VAL A 83 -2.41 2.84 5.94
N TYR A 84 -1.14 2.77 6.35
CA TYR A 84 -0.83 2.59 7.75
C TYR A 84 -0.39 3.92 8.35
N SER A 85 -0.91 4.22 9.54
CA SER A 85 -0.81 5.54 10.13
C SER A 85 -0.84 5.48 11.64
N GLY A 86 -0.16 6.43 12.29
CA GLY A 86 -0.29 6.64 13.73
C GLY A 86 -1.54 7.39 14.12
N PHE A 87 -2.33 7.89 13.16
CA PHE A 87 -3.56 8.62 13.42
C PHE A 87 -4.78 7.70 13.41
N ASN A 88 -5.87 8.15 14.04
CA ASN A 88 -7.07 7.35 14.17
C ASN A 88 -7.96 7.40 12.94
N HIS A 89 -7.74 8.36 12.06
CA HIS A 89 -8.53 8.49 10.84
C HIS A 89 -7.67 9.15 9.76
N LEU A 90 -8.09 8.98 8.52
CA LEU A 90 -7.42 9.55 7.36
C LEU A 90 -8.29 10.65 6.78
N GLU A 91 -7.64 11.64 6.15
CA GLU A 91 -8.33 12.73 5.50
C GLU A 91 -8.02 12.73 4.00
N GLY A 92 -8.90 13.36 3.24
CA GLY A 92 -8.71 13.51 1.80
C GLY A 92 -8.69 12.17 1.08
N ALA A 93 -7.87 12.07 0.06
CA ALA A 93 -7.82 10.89 -0.80
C ALA A 93 -7.33 9.64 -0.07
N CYS A 94 -6.53 9.78 0.99
CA CYS A 94 -6.07 8.61 1.74
C CYS A 94 -7.21 7.90 2.47
N ALA A 95 -8.31 8.61 2.75
CA ALA A 95 -9.48 8.00 3.37
C ALA A 95 -10.18 6.98 2.46
N ASP A 96 -9.87 6.98 1.17
CA ASP A 96 -10.42 5.98 0.24
C ASP A 96 -9.76 4.60 0.40
N GLY A 97 -8.62 4.53 1.08
CA GLY A 97 -7.96 3.26 1.38
C GLY A 97 -8.36 2.71 2.73
N GLU A 98 -7.97 1.45 2.99
CA GLU A 98 -8.19 0.82 4.28
C GLU A 98 -7.12 1.30 5.27
N LEU A 99 -7.55 1.77 6.43
CA LEU A 99 -6.63 2.24 7.47
C LEU A 99 -6.11 1.08 8.31
N VAL A 100 -4.79 1.04 8.52
CA VAL A 100 -4.15 0.14 9.48
C VAL A 100 -3.40 1.02 10.48
N HIS A 101 -3.67 0.85 11.77
CA HIS A 101 -3.03 1.64 12.81
C HIS A 101 -1.60 1.18 13.07
N LYS A 102 -0.70 2.12 13.23
CA LYS A 102 0.65 1.82 13.74
C LYS A 102 0.59 1.57 15.26
N PRO A 103 1.41 0.65 15.80
CA PRO A 103 2.35 -0.20 15.08
C PRO A 103 1.62 -1.33 14.33
N ALA A 104 2.09 -1.63 13.13
CA ALA A 104 1.51 -2.68 12.30
C ALA A 104 2.62 -3.61 11.84
N SER A 105 2.45 -4.90 12.07
CA SER A 105 3.43 -5.87 11.58
C SER A 105 3.29 -6.06 10.08
N PRO A 106 4.35 -6.45 9.37
CA PRO A 106 4.23 -6.78 7.96
C PRO A 106 3.18 -7.87 7.70
N ALA A 107 3.05 -8.85 8.59
CA ALA A 107 2.03 -9.90 8.45
C ALA A 107 0.62 -9.32 8.49
N MET A 108 0.38 -8.32 9.34
CA MET A 108 -0.91 -7.65 9.42
C MET A 108 -1.20 -6.89 8.12
N LEU A 109 -0.19 -6.25 7.55
CA LEU A 109 -0.37 -5.53 6.27
C LEU A 109 -0.71 -6.50 5.14
N VAL A 110 -0.05 -7.66 5.09
CA VAL A 110 -0.36 -8.70 4.10
C VAL A 110 -1.81 -9.18 4.26
N ALA A 111 -2.21 -9.49 5.50
CA ALA A 111 -3.57 -9.98 5.76
C ALA A 111 -4.62 -8.94 5.38
N THR A 112 -4.37 -7.68 5.73
CA THR A 112 -5.31 -6.59 5.42
C THR A 112 -5.43 -6.39 3.91
N LEU A 113 -4.31 -6.38 3.19
CA LEU A 113 -4.35 -6.21 1.74
C LEU A 113 -5.05 -7.37 1.06
N ASN A 114 -4.84 -8.60 1.54
CA ASN A 114 -5.58 -9.76 1.02
C ASN A 114 -7.09 -9.55 1.14
N GLY A 115 -7.55 -9.05 2.28
CA GLY A 115 -8.97 -8.76 2.50
C GLY A 115 -9.48 -7.67 1.55
N VAL A 116 -8.71 -6.62 1.38
CA VAL A 116 -9.07 -5.51 0.48
C VAL A 116 -9.15 -6.00 -0.96
N LEU A 117 -8.20 -6.81 -1.40
CA LEU A 117 -8.21 -7.36 -2.76
C LEU A 117 -9.39 -8.29 -3.00
N ALA A 118 -9.73 -9.12 -2.02
CA ALA A 118 -10.89 -9.99 -2.13
C ALA A 118 -12.18 -9.18 -2.28
N GLN A 119 -12.32 -8.10 -1.50
CA GLN A 119 -13.46 -7.21 -1.58
C GLN A 119 -13.50 -6.47 -2.92
N HIS A 120 -12.36 -6.00 -3.38
CA HIS A 120 -12.25 -5.29 -4.66
C HIS A 120 -12.69 -6.19 -5.83
N ARG A 121 -12.24 -7.45 -5.84
CA ARG A 121 -12.63 -8.41 -6.87
C ARG A 121 -14.13 -8.69 -6.88
N ARG A 122 -14.74 -8.76 -5.70
CA ARG A 122 -16.19 -8.95 -5.61
C ARG A 122 -16.95 -7.76 -6.17
N ASN A 123 -16.43 -6.56 -5.95
CA ASN A 123 -17.11 -5.34 -6.35
C ASN A 123 -17.08 -5.07 -7.85
N ILE A 124 -16.13 -5.66 -8.58
CA ILE A 124 -16.02 -5.46 -10.02
C ILE A 124 -16.73 -6.56 -10.83
N ASN A 125 -17.30 -7.52 -10.13
CA ASN A 125 -18.11 -8.57 -10.74
C ASN A 125 -19.59 -8.25 -10.53
#